data_9d988af7fd3ec8eddb398ca8ca1a59c2
#
_entry.id   9d988af7fd3ec8eddb398ca8ca1a59c2
#
_cell.length_a   1.000
_cell.length_b   1.000
_cell.length_c   1.000
_cell.angle_alpha   90.00
_cell.angle_beta   90.00
_cell.angle_gamma   90.00
#
_symmetry.space_group_name_H-M   'P 1'
#
loop_
_entity.id
_entity.type
_entity.pdbx_description
1 polymer ?
#
loop_
_entity_poly.entity_id
_entity_poly.type
_entity_poly.pdbx_seq_one_letter_code
_entity_poly.pdbx_strand_id
1 'polypeptide(L)'
;MSTATTLTEVIEGNRAFPRSITYHAGEDDAREVSFGELYERSLGILYHLQRLGARRGDTLILFLADNEQFIDVFWAAILGGIVPVPVALGISDEHRLKLLRIARRLGKPFLYTERRALERIGTFAAQAGESAVFEGLRTRAFLVDDLDDISRAGSVQRALPGDTAFIQFSSGSTSEPKGVVLTHGNIIANWRGATEAAGFNEHDVSLSWMPLTHDMGLIGLHLVMFANRVHTHLMPTELFIRRPLLWLTLASRVRATILCSPNFGYKHYLKVLGERAVAGMDLSAVRFIFNGAEPISVELCDEFLTRLAPAKLKRNAMYPVYGLAEASLAVSFPPVGAPLRTITLNRHRMNVGDPVELVDAADRAAVRLVCEGRAIPYCRVRIADDEDRELPEERIGHVHMRGDNVTRGYYQDPAANAAAFTADGWLRTGDLGLIHDGELYVSGRAKEIIFVNGQNYYPHDLEAIAQRAPGLELGKVVAAGVRARGAEIEELVVFV
;
A
#
# COMPACT_ATOMS: atom_id res chain seq x y z
N MET A 1 -4.88 7.94 23.43
CA MET A 1 -4.27 6.89 22.57
C MET A 1 -3.92 5.67 23.42
N SER A 2 -3.99 4.47 22.84
CA SER A 2 -3.59 3.23 23.52
C SER A 2 -2.08 3.27 23.88
N THR A 3 -1.71 2.66 25.01
CA THR A 3 -0.32 2.49 25.44
C THR A 3 0.37 1.29 24.78
N ALA A 4 -0.34 0.54 23.94
CA ALA A 4 0.18 -0.66 23.27
C ALA A 4 1.49 -0.38 22.53
N THR A 5 2.45 -1.27 22.69
CA THR A 5 3.78 -1.22 22.07
C THR A 5 3.99 -2.31 21.01
N THR A 6 3.04 -3.23 20.91
CA THR A 6 3.04 -4.35 19.97
C THR A 6 1.65 -4.59 19.39
N LEU A 7 1.58 -5.22 18.21
CA LEU A 7 0.30 -5.63 17.60
C LEU A 7 -0.43 -6.67 18.46
N THR A 8 0.29 -7.52 19.18
CA THR A 8 -0.32 -8.47 20.14
C THR A 8 -1.10 -7.73 21.21
N GLU A 9 -0.52 -6.68 21.80
CA GLU A 9 -1.21 -5.84 22.78
C GLU A 9 -2.39 -5.08 22.17
N VAL A 10 -2.33 -4.70 20.89
CA VAL A 10 -3.44 -4.02 20.18
C VAL A 10 -4.66 -4.93 20.07
N ILE A 11 -4.49 -6.18 19.59
CA ILE A 11 -5.65 -7.08 19.42
C ILE A 11 -6.21 -7.53 20.78
N GLU A 12 -5.35 -7.83 21.76
CA GLU A 12 -5.80 -8.18 23.13
C GLU A 12 -6.57 -7.02 23.79
N GLY A 13 -6.09 -5.78 23.62
CA GLY A 13 -6.73 -4.58 24.18
C GLY A 13 -8.05 -4.21 23.51
N ASN A 14 -8.25 -4.63 22.24
CA ASN A 14 -9.45 -4.30 21.49
C ASN A 14 -10.52 -5.39 21.51
N ARG A 15 -10.22 -6.63 21.96
CA ARG A 15 -11.15 -7.77 21.93
C ARG A 15 -12.50 -7.55 22.61
N ALA A 16 -12.53 -6.75 23.66
CA ALA A 16 -13.78 -6.43 24.41
C ALA A 16 -14.47 -5.15 23.92
N PHE A 17 -13.90 -4.46 22.93
CA PHE A 17 -14.46 -3.22 22.44
C PHE A 17 -15.61 -3.48 21.46
N PRO A 18 -16.78 -2.81 21.57
CA PRO A 18 -17.96 -3.09 20.76
C PRO A 18 -17.80 -2.50 19.34
N ARG A 19 -16.91 -3.04 18.56
CA ARG A 19 -16.65 -2.72 17.16
C ARG A 19 -16.46 -3.99 16.36
N SER A 20 -16.58 -3.85 15.04
CA SER A 20 -16.58 -4.96 14.10
C SER A 20 -15.88 -4.60 12.78
N ILE A 21 -15.60 -5.65 12.02
CA ILE A 21 -15.22 -5.61 10.61
C ILE A 21 -16.38 -6.18 9.82
N THR A 22 -16.85 -5.46 8.81
CA THR A 22 -17.88 -5.93 7.89
C THR A 22 -17.26 -6.30 6.55
N TYR A 23 -17.40 -7.54 6.15
CA TYR A 23 -16.92 -8.07 4.88
C TYR A 23 -18.07 -8.09 3.87
N HIS A 24 -17.90 -7.38 2.73
CA HIS A 24 -18.91 -7.27 1.69
C HIS A 24 -18.62 -8.25 0.55
N ALA A 25 -19.53 -9.16 0.26
CA ALA A 25 -19.50 -10.01 -0.93
C ALA A 25 -20.38 -9.43 -2.07
N GLY A 26 -21.25 -8.47 -1.75
CA GLY A 26 -22.17 -7.80 -2.67
C GLY A 26 -22.74 -6.52 -2.07
N GLU A 27 -23.81 -6.03 -2.68
CA GLU A 27 -24.51 -4.83 -2.21
C GLU A 27 -25.27 -5.10 -0.90
N ASP A 28 -25.99 -6.21 -0.85
CA ASP A 28 -26.82 -6.62 0.29
C ASP A 28 -26.28 -7.89 0.95
N ASP A 29 -25.14 -8.37 0.52
CA ASP A 29 -24.44 -9.53 1.06
C ASP A 29 -23.21 -9.06 1.82
N ALA A 30 -23.31 -9.07 3.15
CA ALA A 30 -22.24 -8.67 4.03
C ALA A 30 -22.28 -9.50 5.33
N ARG A 31 -21.08 -9.81 5.82
CA ARG A 31 -20.88 -10.48 7.11
C ARG A 31 -20.15 -9.54 8.06
N GLU A 32 -20.68 -9.40 9.26
CA GLU A 32 -20.07 -8.64 10.33
C GLU A 32 -19.39 -9.59 11.31
N VAL A 33 -18.15 -9.28 11.69
CA VAL A 33 -17.33 -10.01 12.65
C VAL A 33 -16.87 -9.04 13.73
N SER A 34 -17.26 -9.28 14.98
CA SER A 34 -16.83 -8.45 16.10
C SER A 34 -15.33 -8.60 16.37
N PHE A 35 -14.72 -7.60 17.03
CA PHE A 35 -13.31 -7.69 17.43
C PHE A 35 -13.06 -8.86 18.41
N GLY A 36 -14.07 -9.20 19.24
CA GLY A 36 -14.01 -10.36 20.11
C GLY A 36 -14.01 -11.66 19.32
N GLU A 37 -14.93 -11.80 18.35
CA GLU A 37 -14.99 -12.97 17.49
C GLU A 37 -13.70 -13.14 16.65
N LEU A 38 -13.15 -12.05 16.10
CA LEU A 38 -11.85 -12.08 15.42
C LEU A 38 -10.73 -12.64 16.32
N TYR A 39 -10.68 -12.17 17.57
CA TYR A 39 -9.68 -12.64 18.53
C TYR A 39 -9.81 -14.15 18.79
N GLU A 40 -11.02 -14.65 19.09
CA GLU A 40 -11.27 -16.07 19.34
C GLU A 40 -10.97 -16.95 18.11
N ARG A 41 -11.38 -16.53 16.93
CA ARG A 41 -11.07 -17.23 15.67
C ARG A 41 -9.57 -17.29 15.42
N SER A 42 -8.86 -16.18 15.67
CA SER A 42 -7.39 -16.12 15.55
C SER A 42 -6.70 -17.07 16.52
N LEU A 43 -7.20 -17.21 17.74
CA LEU A 43 -6.70 -18.21 18.70
C LEU A 43 -6.92 -19.65 18.23
N GLY A 44 -8.10 -19.92 17.64
CA GLY A 44 -8.40 -21.24 17.08
C GLY A 44 -7.45 -21.60 15.93
N ILE A 45 -7.23 -20.69 14.99
CA ILE A 45 -6.28 -20.90 13.90
C ILE A 45 -4.85 -21.06 14.41
N LEU A 46 -4.46 -20.26 15.41
CA LEU A 46 -3.15 -20.39 16.04
C LEU A 46 -2.91 -21.79 16.62
N TYR A 47 -3.93 -22.40 17.25
CA TYR A 47 -3.82 -23.78 17.75
C TYR A 47 -3.45 -24.77 16.62
N HIS A 48 -4.08 -24.63 15.46
CA HIS A 48 -3.79 -25.49 14.32
C HIS A 48 -2.40 -25.24 13.72
N LEU A 49 -1.98 -23.97 13.60
CA LEU A 49 -0.63 -23.61 13.16
C LEU A 49 0.44 -24.23 14.09
N GLN A 50 0.23 -24.14 15.40
CA GLN A 50 1.14 -24.73 16.40
C GLN A 50 1.15 -26.26 16.36
N ARG A 51 0.02 -26.90 16.08
CA ARG A 51 -0.05 -28.37 15.87
C ARG A 51 0.71 -28.81 14.63
N LEU A 52 0.68 -28.02 13.55
CA LEU A 52 1.48 -28.27 12.34
C LEU A 52 2.99 -28.07 12.59
N GLY A 53 3.35 -27.54 13.72
CA GLY A 53 4.73 -27.34 14.15
C GLY A 53 5.25 -25.93 13.99
N ALA A 54 4.42 -24.94 13.62
CA ALA A 54 4.83 -23.55 13.56
C ALA A 54 5.21 -23.01 14.95
N ARG A 55 6.29 -22.27 15.04
CA ARG A 55 6.86 -21.73 16.28
C ARG A 55 7.17 -20.23 16.10
N ARG A 56 7.38 -19.55 17.21
CA ARG A 56 7.84 -18.16 17.21
C ARG A 56 9.06 -17.99 16.31
N GLY A 57 9.00 -16.98 15.43
CA GLY A 57 10.05 -16.64 14.46
C GLY A 57 9.98 -17.40 13.13
N ASP A 58 9.16 -18.45 13.02
CA ASP A 58 8.89 -19.09 11.72
C ASP A 58 8.14 -18.12 10.80
N THR A 59 8.38 -18.21 9.50
CA THR A 59 7.65 -17.43 8.50
C THR A 59 6.45 -18.20 7.97
N LEU A 60 5.33 -17.49 7.77
CA LEU A 60 4.07 -18.03 7.23
C LEU A 60 3.62 -17.21 6.03
N ILE A 61 3.72 -17.78 4.84
CA ILE A 61 3.20 -17.14 3.62
C ILE A 61 1.66 -17.18 3.67
N LEU A 62 1.03 -16.01 3.53
CA LEU A 62 -0.41 -15.86 3.39
C LEU A 62 -0.75 -15.72 1.91
N PHE A 63 -1.33 -16.76 1.32
CA PHE A 63 -1.65 -16.81 -0.11
C PHE A 63 -3.15 -17.08 -0.30
N LEU A 64 -3.97 -16.06 -0.08
CA LEU A 64 -5.43 -16.10 0.02
C LEU A 64 -6.08 -14.95 -0.75
N ALA A 65 -7.28 -15.20 -1.29
CA ALA A 65 -8.12 -14.17 -1.91
C ALA A 65 -9.15 -13.60 -0.92
N ASP A 66 -9.65 -14.42 0.00
CA ASP A 66 -10.69 -14.02 0.94
C ASP A 66 -10.14 -13.14 2.06
N ASN A 67 -10.74 -11.96 2.25
CA ASN A 67 -10.29 -10.96 3.21
C ASN A 67 -10.49 -11.42 4.66
N GLU A 68 -11.56 -12.14 4.97
CA GLU A 68 -11.84 -12.62 6.33
C GLU A 68 -10.83 -13.67 6.75
N GLN A 69 -10.61 -14.68 5.90
CA GLN A 69 -9.61 -15.72 6.14
C GLN A 69 -8.20 -15.14 6.25
N PHE A 70 -7.89 -14.14 5.42
CA PHE A 70 -6.60 -13.47 5.46
C PHE A 70 -6.38 -12.76 6.80
N ILE A 71 -7.36 -11.99 7.27
CA ILE A 71 -7.28 -11.24 8.54
C ILE A 71 -7.20 -12.19 9.73
N ASP A 72 -8.01 -13.25 9.74
CA ASP A 72 -8.01 -14.27 10.79
C ASP A 72 -6.62 -14.89 10.98
N VAL A 73 -6.00 -15.37 9.88
CA VAL A 73 -4.69 -16.01 9.95
C VAL A 73 -3.55 -15.00 10.18
N PHE A 74 -3.67 -13.78 9.69
CA PHE A 74 -2.71 -12.73 9.97
C PHE A 74 -2.61 -12.49 11.49
N TRP A 75 -3.74 -12.30 12.17
CA TRP A 75 -3.76 -12.11 13.62
C TRP A 75 -3.39 -13.37 14.40
N ALA A 76 -3.75 -14.55 13.89
CA ALA A 76 -3.27 -15.83 14.47
C ALA A 76 -1.74 -15.91 14.47
N ALA A 77 -1.11 -15.54 13.36
CA ALA A 77 0.35 -15.50 13.26
C ALA A 77 0.95 -14.47 14.23
N ILE A 78 0.41 -13.25 14.27
CA ILE A 78 0.84 -12.20 15.21
C ILE A 78 0.76 -12.67 16.67
N LEU A 79 -0.35 -13.28 17.07
CA LEU A 79 -0.53 -13.83 18.42
C LEU A 79 0.44 -14.96 18.75
N GLY A 80 0.83 -15.76 17.76
CA GLY A 80 1.78 -16.86 17.91
C GLY A 80 3.25 -16.45 17.82
N GLY A 81 3.55 -15.17 17.55
CA GLY A 81 4.90 -14.70 17.24
C GLY A 81 5.47 -15.32 15.95
N ILE A 82 4.59 -15.86 15.10
CA ILE A 82 4.90 -16.34 13.75
C ILE A 82 4.90 -15.12 12.83
N VAL A 83 5.81 -15.05 11.88
CA VAL A 83 5.98 -13.89 10.99
C VAL A 83 5.14 -14.06 9.72
N PRO A 84 3.97 -13.41 9.58
CA PRO A 84 3.19 -13.50 8.36
C PRO A 84 3.90 -12.80 7.19
N VAL A 85 3.73 -13.36 6.01
CA VAL A 85 4.29 -12.87 4.75
C VAL A 85 3.15 -12.78 3.73
N PRO A 86 2.48 -11.63 3.64
CA PRO A 86 1.42 -11.40 2.65
C PRO A 86 1.94 -11.53 1.22
N VAL A 87 1.31 -12.37 0.41
CA VAL A 87 1.65 -12.53 -1.00
C VAL A 87 0.38 -12.50 -1.85
N ALA A 88 0.37 -11.65 -2.86
CA ALA A 88 -0.80 -11.48 -3.73
C ALA A 88 -1.13 -12.77 -4.51
N LEU A 89 -2.38 -13.19 -4.43
CA LEU A 89 -2.94 -14.27 -5.22
C LEU A 89 -3.28 -13.74 -6.63
N GLY A 90 -2.29 -13.72 -7.52
CA GLY A 90 -2.53 -13.35 -8.90
C GLY A 90 -2.82 -14.54 -9.80
N ILE A 91 -3.47 -14.29 -10.92
CA ILE A 91 -3.85 -15.33 -11.91
C ILE A 91 -2.74 -15.65 -12.90
N SER A 92 -1.72 -14.78 -13.05
CA SER A 92 -0.65 -14.96 -14.03
C SER A 92 0.47 -15.88 -13.51
N ASP A 93 1.23 -16.43 -14.44
CA ASP A 93 2.41 -17.25 -14.13
C ASP A 93 3.50 -16.44 -13.42
N GLU A 94 3.58 -15.15 -13.67
CA GLU A 94 4.51 -14.25 -13.00
C GLU A 94 4.23 -14.17 -11.48
N HIS A 95 2.96 -14.10 -11.08
CA HIS A 95 2.60 -14.12 -9.66
C HIS A 95 2.97 -15.45 -8.99
N ARG A 96 2.78 -16.59 -9.68
CA ARG A 96 3.17 -17.91 -9.16
C ARG A 96 4.69 -18.03 -9.06
N LEU A 97 5.41 -17.53 -10.04
CA LEU A 97 6.88 -17.49 -10.02
C LEU A 97 7.39 -16.60 -8.87
N LYS A 98 6.75 -15.45 -8.65
CA LYS A 98 7.05 -14.56 -7.52
C LYS A 98 6.87 -15.27 -6.17
N LEU A 99 5.76 -16.01 -5.99
CA LEU A 99 5.55 -16.82 -4.77
C LEU A 99 6.69 -17.81 -4.55
N LEU A 100 7.10 -18.56 -5.58
CA LEU A 100 8.17 -19.55 -5.48
C LEU A 100 9.53 -18.91 -5.17
N ARG A 101 9.82 -17.73 -5.75
CA ARG A 101 11.02 -16.94 -5.43
C ARG A 101 11.02 -16.46 -3.98
N ILE A 102 9.88 -15.97 -3.49
CA ILE A 102 9.71 -15.57 -2.09
C ILE A 102 9.93 -16.79 -1.18
N ALA A 103 9.33 -17.93 -1.49
CA ALA A 103 9.48 -19.16 -0.71
C ALA A 103 10.94 -19.62 -0.65
N ARG A 104 11.66 -19.55 -1.77
CA ARG A 104 13.10 -19.86 -1.83
C ARG A 104 13.91 -18.91 -0.93
N ARG A 105 13.62 -17.60 -0.97
CA ARG A 105 14.30 -16.60 -0.12
C ARG A 105 14.04 -16.82 1.37
N LEU A 106 12.84 -17.21 1.74
CA LEU A 106 12.46 -17.50 3.13
C LEU A 106 13.05 -18.84 3.63
N GLY A 107 13.46 -19.73 2.73
CA GLY A 107 14.08 -21.01 3.01
C GLY A 107 13.07 -22.11 3.35
N LYS A 108 12.46 -22.09 4.52
CA LYS A 108 11.50 -23.10 4.98
C LYS A 108 10.22 -22.46 5.55
N PRO A 109 9.50 -21.63 4.76
CA PRO A 109 8.27 -21.02 5.25
C PRO A 109 7.16 -22.07 5.38
N PHE A 110 6.21 -21.80 6.26
CA PHE A 110 4.88 -22.38 6.17
C PHE A 110 4.09 -21.67 5.08
N LEU A 111 3.06 -22.30 4.55
CA LEU A 111 2.11 -21.74 3.58
C LEU A 111 0.70 -21.89 4.12
N TYR A 112 -0.07 -20.81 4.17
CA TYR A 112 -1.50 -20.84 4.45
C TYR A 112 -2.25 -20.47 3.18
N THR A 113 -3.07 -21.40 2.66
CA THR A 113 -3.74 -21.26 1.37
C THR A 113 -4.94 -22.20 1.23
N GLU A 114 -5.67 -22.06 0.14
CA GLU A 114 -6.74 -22.98 -0.27
C GLU A 114 -6.15 -24.18 -1.03
N ARG A 115 -6.82 -25.36 -0.95
CA ARG A 115 -6.43 -26.58 -1.68
C ARG A 115 -6.30 -26.34 -3.19
N ARG A 116 -7.28 -25.67 -3.78
CA ARG A 116 -7.29 -25.35 -5.20
C ARG A 116 -6.12 -24.44 -5.62
N ALA A 117 -5.74 -23.50 -4.78
CA ALA A 117 -4.58 -22.65 -5.03
C ALA A 117 -3.28 -23.44 -4.98
N LEU A 118 -3.12 -24.33 -3.96
CA LEU A 118 -1.96 -25.20 -3.83
C LEU A 118 -1.79 -26.12 -5.07
N GLU A 119 -2.87 -26.73 -5.57
CA GLU A 119 -2.84 -27.58 -6.76
C GLU A 119 -2.38 -26.81 -8.02
N ARG A 120 -2.87 -25.58 -8.20
CA ARG A 120 -2.46 -24.71 -9.31
C ARG A 120 -0.97 -24.32 -9.22
N ILE A 121 -0.47 -24.04 -8.01
CA ILE A 121 0.96 -23.77 -7.79
C ILE A 121 1.78 -24.99 -8.16
N GLY A 122 1.34 -26.20 -7.75
CA GLY A 122 2.04 -27.45 -8.05
C GLY A 122 2.12 -27.75 -9.53
N THR A 123 1.03 -27.57 -10.27
CA THR A 123 1.00 -27.71 -11.73
C THR A 123 1.98 -26.76 -12.41
N PHE A 124 1.96 -25.48 -11.99
CA PHE A 124 2.87 -24.47 -12.52
C PHE A 124 4.33 -24.77 -12.16
N ALA A 125 4.62 -25.14 -10.92
CA ALA A 125 5.98 -25.45 -10.45
C ALA A 125 6.60 -26.60 -11.24
N ALA A 126 5.84 -27.62 -11.59
CA ALA A 126 6.29 -28.72 -12.43
C ALA A 126 6.69 -28.25 -13.83
N GLN A 127 5.91 -27.33 -14.43
CA GLN A 127 6.19 -26.75 -15.76
C GLN A 127 7.39 -25.81 -15.74
N ALA A 128 7.55 -25.04 -14.64
CA ALA A 128 8.61 -24.04 -14.47
C ALA A 128 9.94 -24.63 -13.95
N GLY A 129 10.03 -25.94 -13.69
CA GLY A 129 11.23 -26.55 -13.10
C GLY A 129 11.45 -26.25 -11.62
N GLU A 130 10.40 -25.82 -10.90
CA GLU A 130 10.42 -25.39 -9.50
C GLU A 130 9.86 -26.44 -8.53
N SER A 131 9.76 -27.69 -8.94
CA SER A 131 9.15 -28.80 -8.16
C SER A 131 9.77 -28.95 -6.76
N ALA A 132 11.07 -28.75 -6.60
CA ALA A 132 11.73 -28.88 -5.29
C ALA A 132 11.27 -27.80 -4.29
N VAL A 133 11.12 -26.55 -4.74
CA VAL A 133 10.61 -25.45 -3.90
C VAL A 133 9.15 -25.70 -3.55
N PHE A 134 8.34 -26.13 -4.51
CA PHE A 134 6.94 -26.47 -4.27
C PHE A 134 6.77 -27.61 -3.27
N GLU A 135 7.54 -28.70 -3.35
CA GLU A 135 7.48 -29.81 -2.38
C GLU A 135 7.81 -29.34 -0.96
N GLY A 136 8.76 -28.44 -0.81
CA GLY A 136 9.05 -27.80 0.47
C GLY A 136 7.86 -27.02 1.05
N LEU A 137 7.11 -26.30 0.21
CA LEU A 137 5.90 -25.61 0.59
C LEU A 137 4.75 -26.57 0.88
N ARG A 138 4.54 -27.58 0.03
CA ARG A 138 3.45 -28.56 0.15
C ARG A 138 3.50 -29.31 1.48
N THR A 139 4.68 -29.73 1.90
CA THR A 139 4.87 -30.46 3.17
C THR A 139 4.65 -29.59 4.42
N ARG A 140 4.62 -28.26 4.26
CA ARG A 140 4.41 -27.28 5.33
C ARG A 140 3.16 -26.40 5.04
N ALA A 141 2.29 -26.89 4.14
CA ALA A 141 1.06 -26.19 3.81
C ALA A 141 -0.02 -26.45 4.87
N PHE A 142 -0.65 -25.40 5.28
CA PHE A 142 -1.88 -25.39 6.06
C PHE A 142 -3.02 -25.01 5.13
N LEU A 143 -4.02 -25.87 4.98
CA LEU A 143 -5.14 -25.65 4.08
C LEU A 143 -6.34 -25.12 4.86
N VAL A 144 -6.89 -24.01 4.39
CA VAL A 144 -8.13 -23.45 4.94
C VAL A 144 -9.27 -24.45 4.88
N ASP A 145 -9.32 -25.24 3.78
CA ASP A 145 -10.33 -26.27 3.55
C ASP A 145 -10.34 -27.38 4.63
N ASP A 146 -9.27 -27.54 5.39
CA ASP A 146 -9.14 -28.56 6.43
C ASP A 146 -9.39 -28.00 7.86
N LEU A 147 -9.91 -26.78 7.95
CA LEU A 147 -10.25 -26.11 9.21
C LEU A 147 -11.68 -26.43 9.65
N ASP A 148 -11.87 -27.60 10.24
CA ASP A 148 -13.21 -28.05 10.67
C ASP A 148 -13.59 -27.52 12.07
N ASP A 149 -12.64 -27.29 12.95
CA ASP A 149 -12.86 -26.88 14.35
C ASP A 149 -11.78 -25.90 14.84
N ILE A 150 -12.22 -24.69 15.20
CA ILE A 150 -11.39 -23.63 15.77
C ILE A 150 -11.75 -23.34 17.24
N SER A 151 -12.41 -24.25 17.93
CA SER A 151 -12.84 -24.08 19.33
C SER A 151 -11.69 -24.12 20.34
N ARG A 152 -10.55 -24.68 19.97
CA ARG A 152 -9.37 -24.80 20.86
C ARG A 152 -8.44 -23.61 20.65
N ALA A 153 -8.10 -22.91 21.74
CA ALA A 153 -7.20 -21.79 21.70
C ALA A 153 -5.73 -22.21 21.62
N GLY A 154 -4.98 -21.57 20.72
CA GLY A 154 -3.53 -21.65 20.67
C GLY A 154 -2.86 -20.86 21.80
N SER A 155 -1.57 -21.08 21.98
CA SER A 155 -0.74 -20.44 23.00
C SER A 155 -0.17 -19.11 22.49
N VAL A 156 -0.67 -18.00 23.03
CA VAL A 156 -0.18 -16.66 22.68
C VAL A 156 1.26 -16.46 23.11
N GLN A 157 2.07 -15.85 22.26
CA GLN A 157 3.46 -15.50 22.51
C GLN A 157 3.61 -13.99 22.73
N ARG A 158 4.24 -13.59 23.83
CA ARG A 158 4.50 -12.17 24.09
C ARG A 158 5.52 -11.65 23.10
N ALA A 159 5.13 -10.67 22.27
CA ALA A 159 6.02 -9.96 21.39
C ALA A 159 6.72 -8.80 22.08
N LEU A 160 7.90 -8.43 21.59
CA LEU A 160 8.61 -7.21 21.94
C LEU A 160 8.55 -6.20 20.78
N PRO A 161 8.67 -4.88 21.03
CA PRO A 161 8.64 -3.88 19.95
C PRO A 161 9.67 -4.11 18.84
N GLY A 162 10.84 -4.69 19.19
CA GLY A 162 11.91 -5.01 18.23
C GLY A 162 11.73 -6.31 17.46
N ASP A 163 10.75 -7.14 17.82
CA ASP A 163 10.48 -8.39 17.08
C ASP A 163 9.88 -8.05 15.71
N THR A 164 10.17 -8.90 14.72
CA THR A 164 9.56 -8.80 13.40
C THR A 164 8.06 -9.08 13.51
N ALA A 165 7.23 -8.12 13.14
CA ALA A 165 5.79 -8.29 13.08
C ALA A 165 5.40 -9.05 11.80
N PHE A 166 5.87 -8.57 10.64
CA PHE A 166 5.66 -9.24 9.35
C PHE A 166 6.68 -8.78 8.31
N ILE A 167 6.72 -9.47 7.16
CA ILE A 167 7.57 -9.13 6.04
C ILE A 167 6.69 -8.80 4.84
N GLN A 168 6.78 -7.54 4.35
CA GLN A 168 6.07 -7.07 3.18
C GLN A 168 6.97 -7.16 1.95
N PHE A 169 6.67 -8.08 1.01
CA PHE A 169 7.43 -8.13 -0.24
C PHE A 169 6.94 -7.06 -1.21
N SER A 170 7.86 -6.19 -1.65
CA SER A 170 7.56 -5.15 -2.61
C SER A 170 7.17 -5.74 -3.98
N SER A 171 6.33 -5.00 -4.71
CA SER A 171 5.97 -5.33 -6.09
C SER A 171 7.09 -5.08 -7.10
N GLY A 172 8.22 -4.51 -6.66
CA GLY A 172 9.35 -3.98 -7.41
C GLY A 172 9.47 -4.41 -8.88
N SER A 173 9.79 -3.45 -9.74
CA SER A 173 10.04 -3.64 -11.18
C SER A 173 11.28 -4.49 -11.48
N THR A 174 12.04 -4.90 -10.46
CA THR A 174 13.22 -5.77 -10.60
C THR A 174 12.82 -7.23 -10.47
N SER A 175 13.53 -8.11 -11.19
CA SER A 175 13.25 -9.56 -11.27
C SER A 175 13.23 -10.30 -9.92
N GLU A 176 13.79 -9.73 -8.85
CA GLU A 176 13.88 -10.34 -7.52
C GLU A 176 13.08 -9.53 -6.48
N PRO A 177 12.10 -10.17 -5.80
CA PRO A 177 11.28 -9.48 -4.79
C PRO A 177 12.09 -9.18 -3.54
N LYS A 178 11.98 -7.93 -3.01
CA LYS A 178 12.60 -7.50 -1.77
C LYS A 178 11.61 -7.58 -0.62
N GLY A 179 11.95 -8.25 0.45
CA GLY A 179 11.10 -8.37 1.64
C GLY A 179 11.42 -7.28 2.67
N VAL A 180 10.58 -6.27 2.78
CA VAL A 180 10.70 -5.22 3.79
C VAL A 180 10.37 -5.81 5.17
N VAL A 181 11.32 -5.77 6.09
CA VAL A 181 11.14 -6.29 7.46
C VAL A 181 10.52 -5.22 8.34
N LEU A 182 9.31 -5.44 8.82
CA LEU A 182 8.59 -4.53 9.69
C LEU A 182 8.49 -5.09 11.11
N THR A 183 8.95 -4.32 12.09
CA THR A 183 8.84 -4.67 13.49
C THR A 183 7.52 -4.21 14.07
N HIS A 184 7.11 -4.77 15.22
CA HIS A 184 5.97 -4.26 15.97
C HIS A 184 6.14 -2.77 16.26
N GLY A 185 7.32 -2.33 16.67
CA GLY A 185 7.63 -0.93 16.96
C GLY A 185 7.44 -0.02 15.75
N ASN A 186 7.87 -0.45 14.54
CA ASN A 186 7.68 0.33 13.32
C ASN A 186 6.19 0.58 13.04
N ILE A 187 5.37 -0.47 13.12
CA ILE A 187 3.92 -0.36 12.87
C ILE A 187 3.24 0.52 13.93
N ILE A 188 3.61 0.38 15.19
CA ILE A 188 3.05 1.20 16.28
C ILE A 188 3.44 2.68 16.11
N ALA A 189 4.68 2.98 15.71
CA ALA A 189 5.12 4.34 15.44
C ALA A 189 4.33 4.95 14.26
N ASN A 190 4.17 4.18 13.17
CA ASN A 190 3.38 4.62 12.01
C ASN A 190 1.90 4.84 12.35
N TRP A 191 1.27 3.90 13.07
CA TRP A 191 -0.10 4.07 13.57
C TRP A 191 -0.26 5.34 14.38
N ARG A 192 0.60 5.58 15.38
CA ARG A 192 0.53 6.77 16.23
C ARG A 192 0.71 8.04 15.41
N GLY A 193 1.72 8.08 14.54
CA GLY A 193 2.00 9.23 13.68
C GLY A 193 0.85 9.55 12.73
N ALA A 194 0.31 8.55 12.04
CA ALA A 194 -0.84 8.71 11.17
C ALA A 194 -2.10 9.14 11.94
N THR A 195 -2.32 8.57 13.14
CA THR A 195 -3.46 8.93 13.98
C THR A 195 -3.38 10.37 14.47
N GLU A 196 -2.22 10.82 14.91
CA GLU A 196 -2.00 12.19 15.35
C GLU A 196 -2.17 13.18 14.20
N ALA A 197 -1.60 12.88 13.03
CA ALA A 197 -1.66 13.75 11.87
C ALA A 197 -3.06 13.87 11.25
N ALA A 198 -3.84 12.76 11.18
CA ALA A 198 -5.17 12.74 10.56
C ALA A 198 -6.32 12.86 11.58
N GLY A 199 -6.06 12.74 12.88
CA GLY A 199 -7.08 12.79 13.92
C GLY A 199 -8.08 11.63 13.83
N PHE A 200 -7.59 10.40 13.53
CA PHE A 200 -8.45 9.21 13.52
C PHE A 200 -8.99 8.92 14.91
N ASN A 201 -10.24 8.50 14.96
CA ASN A 201 -10.92 8.18 16.21
C ASN A 201 -12.01 7.11 16.00
N GLU A 202 -12.57 6.62 17.10
CA GLU A 202 -13.55 5.53 17.12
C GLU A 202 -14.91 5.86 16.49
N HIS A 203 -15.18 7.13 16.15
CA HIS A 203 -16.39 7.55 15.45
C HIS A 203 -16.25 7.50 13.95
N ASP A 204 -15.04 7.28 13.45
CA ASP A 204 -14.81 7.08 12.02
C ASP A 204 -15.37 5.74 11.55
N VAL A 205 -15.71 5.69 10.27
CA VAL A 205 -16.13 4.50 9.55
C VAL A 205 -15.28 4.41 8.29
N SER A 206 -14.54 3.32 8.12
CA SER A 206 -13.71 3.13 6.92
C SER A 206 -14.36 2.16 5.95
N LEU A 207 -14.22 2.42 4.66
CA LEU A 207 -14.56 1.48 3.59
C LEU A 207 -13.40 1.36 2.62
N SER A 208 -12.88 0.13 2.46
CA SER A 208 -11.73 -0.16 1.62
C SER A 208 -11.99 -1.31 0.66
N TRP A 209 -11.49 -1.17 -0.57
CA TRP A 209 -11.34 -2.22 -1.55
C TRP A 209 -9.87 -2.56 -1.83
N MET A 210 -8.95 -1.90 -1.13
CA MET A 210 -7.51 -2.10 -1.29
C MET A 210 -7.13 -3.52 -0.88
N PRO A 211 -6.28 -4.20 -1.67
CA PRO A 211 -5.86 -5.56 -1.34
C PRO A 211 -5.06 -5.59 -0.05
N LEU A 212 -5.34 -6.57 0.82
CA LEU A 212 -4.61 -6.77 2.09
C LEU A 212 -3.16 -7.24 1.90
N THR A 213 -2.77 -7.55 0.68
CA THR A 213 -1.37 -7.84 0.33
C THR A 213 -0.57 -6.58 -0.03
N HIS A 214 -1.22 -5.42 -0.03
CA HIS A 214 -0.59 -4.10 -0.21
C HIS A 214 -0.56 -3.35 1.14
N ASP A 215 0.51 -2.59 1.40
CA ASP A 215 0.71 -1.84 2.65
C ASP A 215 -0.46 -0.88 2.96
N MET A 216 -0.97 -0.16 1.95
CA MET A 216 -2.13 0.73 2.10
C MET A 216 -3.39 -0.03 2.57
N GLY A 217 -3.65 -1.23 2.05
CA GLY A 217 -4.76 -2.08 2.47
C GLY A 217 -4.55 -2.67 3.85
N LEU A 218 -3.39 -3.31 4.08
CA LEU A 218 -3.12 -4.00 5.33
C LEU A 218 -2.82 -3.03 6.47
N ILE A 219 -1.85 -2.13 6.28
CA ILE A 219 -1.43 -1.25 7.37
C ILE A 219 -2.41 -0.08 7.52
N GLY A 220 -2.71 0.64 6.43
CA GLY A 220 -3.55 1.83 6.48
C GLY A 220 -5.01 1.52 6.82
N LEU A 221 -5.65 0.65 6.03
CA LEU A 221 -7.09 0.46 6.08
C LEU A 221 -7.53 -0.73 6.95
N HIS A 222 -6.57 -1.53 7.47
CA HIS A 222 -6.87 -2.55 8.45
C HIS A 222 -6.16 -2.28 9.80
N LEU A 223 -4.82 -2.34 9.88
CA LEU A 223 -4.13 -2.25 11.18
C LEU A 223 -4.33 -0.91 11.88
N VAL A 224 -4.17 0.22 11.15
CA VAL A 224 -4.38 1.57 11.71
C VAL A 224 -5.84 1.78 12.10
N MET A 225 -6.79 1.34 11.29
CA MET A 225 -8.22 1.45 11.59
C MET A 225 -8.61 0.58 12.79
N PHE A 226 -8.15 -0.67 12.82
CA PHE A 226 -8.37 -1.58 13.95
C PHE A 226 -7.80 -1.03 15.26
N ALA A 227 -6.57 -0.50 15.23
CA ALA A 227 -5.91 0.07 16.41
C ALA A 227 -6.63 1.34 16.93
N ASN A 228 -7.29 2.10 16.05
CA ASN A 228 -8.14 3.24 16.41
C ASN A 228 -9.60 2.87 16.74
N ARG A 229 -9.95 1.58 16.74
CA ARG A 229 -11.30 1.07 17.00
C ARG A 229 -12.35 1.61 16.03
N VAL A 230 -11.94 1.84 14.80
CA VAL A 230 -12.80 2.27 13.69
C VAL A 230 -13.63 1.09 13.21
N HIS A 231 -14.94 1.30 12.97
CA HIS A 231 -15.73 0.31 12.26
C HIS A 231 -15.26 0.23 10.81
N THR A 232 -14.82 -0.95 10.38
CA THR A 232 -14.19 -1.13 9.07
C THR A 232 -15.08 -1.96 8.15
N HIS A 233 -15.35 -1.46 6.95
CA HIS A 233 -15.98 -2.19 5.86
C HIS A 233 -14.93 -2.56 4.83
N LEU A 234 -14.86 -3.84 4.48
CA LEU A 234 -13.95 -4.36 3.48
C LEU A 234 -14.72 -4.98 2.33
N MET A 235 -14.38 -4.62 1.12
CA MET A 235 -14.86 -5.26 -0.09
C MET A 235 -13.67 -5.86 -0.87
N PRO A 236 -13.81 -7.04 -1.49
CA PRO A 236 -12.74 -7.61 -2.29
C PRO A 236 -12.35 -6.71 -3.47
N THR A 237 -11.08 -6.63 -3.78
CA THR A 237 -10.57 -5.86 -4.94
C THR A 237 -11.25 -6.30 -6.24
N GLU A 238 -11.48 -7.59 -6.41
CA GLU A 238 -12.19 -8.14 -7.59
C GLU A 238 -13.64 -7.64 -7.70
N LEU A 239 -14.33 -7.45 -6.57
CA LEU A 239 -15.68 -6.90 -6.54
C LEU A 239 -15.66 -5.44 -7.00
N PHE A 240 -14.68 -4.64 -6.54
CA PHE A 240 -14.50 -3.27 -7.02
C PHE A 240 -14.21 -3.24 -8.54
N ILE A 241 -13.31 -4.08 -9.03
CA ILE A 241 -12.98 -4.13 -10.47
C ILE A 241 -14.20 -4.45 -11.31
N ARG A 242 -15.03 -5.40 -10.89
CA ARG A 242 -16.24 -5.80 -11.63
C ARG A 242 -17.40 -4.82 -11.47
N ARG A 243 -17.54 -4.17 -10.31
CA ARG A 243 -18.66 -3.30 -9.95
C ARG A 243 -18.15 -2.02 -9.25
N PRO A 244 -17.36 -1.15 -9.92
CA PRO A 244 -16.71 -0.02 -9.27
C PRO A 244 -17.70 0.99 -8.66
N LEU A 245 -18.91 1.14 -9.22
CA LEU A 245 -19.92 2.05 -8.68
C LEU A 245 -20.40 1.61 -7.29
N LEU A 246 -20.31 0.32 -6.96
CA LEU A 246 -20.69 -0.21 -5.65
C LEU A 246 -19.87 0.44 -4.52
N TRP A 247 -18.59 0.78 -4.75
CA TRP A 247 -17.73 1.41 -3.78
C TRP A 247 -18.37 2.64 -3.12
N LEU A 248 -18.76 3.64 -3.93
CA LEU A 248 -19.35 4.86 -3.39
C LEU A 248 -20.83 4.71 -3.00
N THR A 249 -21.55 3.76 -3.60
CA THR A 249 -22.89 3.38 -3.13
C THR A 249 -22.83 2.83 -1.71
N LEU A 250 -21.91 1.92 -1.42
CA LEU A 250 -21.67 1.43 -0.06
C LEU A 250 -21.18 2.55 0.87
N ALA A 251 -20.24 3.39 0.42
CA ALA A 251 -19.75 4.53 1.22
C ALA A 251 -20.89 5.45 1.67
N SER A 252 -21.83 5.75 0.77
CA SER A 252 -23.02 6.53 1.09
C SER A 252 -23.93 5.80 2.10
N ARG A 253 -24.17 4.49 1.90
CA ARG A 253 -25.04 3.68 2.76
C ARG A 253 -24.52 3.56 4.18
N VAL A 254 -23.22 3.24 4.34
CA VAL A 254 -22.60 3.04 5.65
C VAL A 254 -22.11 4.34 6.28
N ARG A 255 -22.31 5.48 5.59
CA ARG A 255 -21.82 6.80 5.99
C ARG A 255 -20.32 6.82 6.26
N ALA A 256 -19.54 6.19 5.36
CA ALA A 256 -18.09 6.11 5.49
C ALA A 256 -17.46 7.49 5.60
N THR A 257 -16.53 7.64 6.54
CA THR A 257 -15.75 8.86 6.75
C THR A 257 -14.37 8.77 6.13
N ILE A 258 -13.86 7.55 5.92
CA ILE A 258 -12.53 7.26 5.41
C ILE A 258 -12.63 6.33 4.21
N LEU A 259 -12.12 6.80 3.08
CA LEU A 259 -11.99 6.06 1.83
C LEU A 259 -10.52 6.10 1.38
N CYS A 260 -10.18 5.22 0.45
CA CYS A 260 -8.84 5.16 -0.13
C CYS A 260 -8.90 4.63 -1.56
N SER A 261 -8.08 5.21 -2.42
CA SER A 261 -7.86 4.70 -3.77
C SER A 261 -6.59 5.30 -4.38
N PRO A 262 -5.81 4.57 -5.18
CA PRO A 262 -4.87 5.16 -6.13
C PRO A 262 -5.61 5.74 -7.34
N ASN A 263 -4.91 6.48 -8.23
CA ASN A 263 -5.48 7.07 -9.44
C ASN A 263 -6.24 6.06 -10.29
N PHE A 264 -5.72 4.82 -10.39
CA PHE A 264 -6.40 3.74 -11.11
C PHE A 264 -7.87 3.60 -10.69
N GLY A 265 -8.16 3.59 -9.40
CA GLY A 265 -9.51 3.39 -8.91
C GLY A 265 -10.44 4.55 -9.26
N TYR A 266 -9.97 5.79 -9.20
CA TYR A 266 -10.76 6.96 -9.62
C TYR A 266 -11.05 6.93 -11.12
N LYS A 267 -10.04 6.65 -11.95
CA LYS A 267 -10.20 6.51 -13.41
C LYS A 267 -11.21 5.41 -13.74
N HIS A 268 -11.08 4.24 -13.08
CA HIS A 268 -11.99 3.11 -13.30
C HIS A 268 -13.43 3.43 -12.90
N TYR A 269 -13.61 4.08 -11.73
CA TYR A 269 -14.91 4.54 -11.28
C TYR A 269 -15.54 5.52 -12.27
N LEU A 270 -14.84 6.56 -12.67
CA LEU A 270 -15.33 7.58 -13.60
C LEU A 270 -15.65 7.01 -14.97
N LYS A 271 -14.81 6.12 -15.48
CA LYS A 271 -15.06 5.42 -16.76
C LYS A 271 -16.39 4.66 -16.75
N VAL A 272 -16.68 3.92 -15.68
CA VAL A 272 -17.93 3.15 -15.57
C VAL A 272 -19.11 4.07 -15.23
N LEU A 273 -18.90 5.14 -14.47
CA LEU A 273 -19.93 6.15 -14.22
C LEU A 273 -20.41 6.78 -15.54
N GLY A 274 -19.48 7.08 -16.47
CA GLY A 274 -19.81 7.71 -17.75
C GLY A 274 -20.62 9.00 -17.56
N GLU A 275 -21.66 9.21 -18.36
CA GLU A 275 -22.54 10.39 -18.26
C GLU A 275 -23.67 10.23 -17.23
N ARG A 276 -23.70 9.15 -16.45
CA ARG A 276 -24.75 8.91 -15.46
C ARG A 276 -24.70 9.94 -14.34
N ALA A 277 -25.86 10.33 -13.87
CA ALA A 277 -25.96 11.16 -12.67
C ALA A 277 -25.68 10.34 -11.42
N VAL A 278 -25.07 10.95 -10.44
CA VAL A 278 -24.82 10.38 -9.09
C VAL A 278 -26.02 10.57 -8.16
N ALA A 279 -27.23 10.25 -8.68
CA ALA A 279 -28.46 10.46 -7.94
C ALA A 279 -28.58 9.50 -6.76
N GLY A 280 -29.12 10.00 -5.63
CA GLY A 280 -29.43 9.17 -4.45
C GLY A 280 -28.24 8.87 -3.54
N MET A 281 -27.02 9.28 -3.87
CA MET A 281 -25.86 9.15 -2.99
C MET A 281 -25.68 10.38 -2.09
N ASP A 282 -25.27 10.15 -0.84
CA ASP A 282 -24.86 11.21 0.09
C ASP A 282 -23.46 10.90 0.68
N LEU A 283 -22.44 11.58 0.16
CA LEU A 283 -21.04 11.44 0.58
C LEU A 283 -20.61 12.56 1.54
N SER A 284 -21.55 13.29 2.13
CA SER A 284 -21.26 14.41 3.06
C SER A 284 -20.51 13.99 4.33
N ALA A 285 -20.58 12.70 4.70
CA ALA A 285 -19.86 12.14 5.84
C ALA A 285 -18.36 11.93 5.55
N VAL A 286 -17.96 11.85 4.28
CA VAL A 286 -16.57 11.57 3.90
C VAL A 286 -15.66 12.71 4.34
N ARG A 287 -14.70 12.39 5.21
CA ARG A 287 -13.65 13.29 5.70
C ARG A 287 -12.40 13.18 4.87
N PHE A 288 -12.03 11.95 4.53
CA PHE A 288 -10.80 11.62 3.80
C PHE A 288 -11.05 10.64 2.67
N ILE A 289 -10.46 10.94 1.53
CA ILE A 289 -10.20 10.00 0.46
C ILE A 289 -8.68 9.99 0.26
N PHE A 290 -8.00 9.02 0.89
CA PHE A 290 -6.56 8.86 0.77
C PHE A 290 -6.20 8.53 -0.68
N ASN A 291 -5.32 9.35 -1.25
CA ASN A 291 -4.79 9.16 -2.60
C ASN A 291 -3.27 9.08 -2.53
N GLY A 292 -2.69 7.99 -3.00
CA GLY A 292 -1.25 7.73 -2.97
C GLY A 292 -0.90 6.42 -3.67
N ALA A 293 0.31 5.90 -3.38
CA ALA A 293 0.91 4.70 -3.96
C ALA A 293 1.39 4.84 -5.41
N GLU A 294 1.03 5.91 -6.09
CA GLU A 294 1.48 6.27 -7.46
C GLU A 294 1.49 7.80 -7.60
N PRO A 295 2.15 8.37 -8.61
CA PRO A 295 2.12 9.82 -8.84
C PRO A 295 0.69 10.33 -9.00
N ILE A 296 0.32 11.33 -8.20
CA ILE A 296 -1.06 11.80 -8.07
C ILE A 296 -1.38 12.80 -9.21
N SER A 297 -2.41 12.47 -10.03
CA SER A 297 -2.88 13.35 -11.09
C SER A 297 -3.85 14.42 -10.54
N VAL A 298 -3.45 15.67 -10.67
CA VAL A 298 -4.27 16.83 -10.26
C VAL A 298 -5.58 16.87 -11.04
N GLU A 299 -5.51 16.67 -12.36
CA GLU A 299 -6.64 16.70 -13.26
C GLU A 299 -7.69 15.65 -12.92
N LEU A 300 -7.20 14.44 -12.60
CA LEU A 300 -8.07 13.32 -12.19
C LEU A 300 -8.75 13.61 -10.84
N CYS A 301 -8.02 14.17 -9.88
CA CYS A 301 -8.60 14.58 -8.60
C CYS A 301 -9.70 15.63 -8.80
N ASP A 302 -9.44 16.65 -9.62
CA ASP A 302 -10.41 17.71 -9.93
C ASP A 302 -11.64 17.17 -10.65
N GLU A 303 -11.46 16.28 -11.62
CA GLU A 303 -12.55 15.63 -12.33
C GLU A 303 -13.41 14.81 -11.38
N PHE A 304 -12.79 13.94 -10.55
CA PHE A 304 -13.49 13.10 -9.59
C PHE A 304 -14.30 13.94 -8.60
N LEU A 305 -13.71 14.97 -8.01
CA LEU A 305 -14.39 15.86 -7.06
C LEU A 305 -15.54 16.62 -7.71
N THR A 306 -15.36 17.08 -8.93
CA THR A 306 -16.39 17.81 -9.67
C THR A 306 -17.58 16.93 -10.03
N ARG A 307 -17.30 15.69 -10.52
CA ARG A 307 -18.33 14.71 -10.88
C ARG A 307 -19.13 14.24 -9.67
N LEU A 308 -18.55 14.21 -8.48
CA LEU A 308 -19.20 13.76 -7.25
C LEU A 308 -19.72 14.91 -6.36
N ALA A 309 -19.55 16.16 -6.74
CA ALA A 309 -20.12 17.30 -6.03
C ALA A 309 -21.66 17.19 -5.82
N PRO A 310 -22.46 16.70 -6.80
CA PRO A 310 -23.91 16.51 -6.58
C PRO A 310 -24.23 15.46 -5.49
N ALA A 311 -23.33 14.52 -5.22
CA ALA A 311 -23.41 13.59 -4.09
C ALA A 311 -22.90 14.21 -2.76
N LYS A 312 -22.72 15.53 -2.69
CA LYS A 312 -22.24 16.30 -1.53
C LYS A 312 -20.81 15.95 -1.07
N LEU A 313 -20.00 15.36 -1.95
CA LEU A 313 -18.58 15.15 -1.65
C LEU A 313 -17.88 16.50 -1.54
N LYS A 314 -17.21 16.72 -0.42
CA LYS A 314 -16.46 17.96 -0.17
C LYS A 314 -15.14 17.95 -0.94
N ARG A 315 -14.73 19.10 -1.51
CA ARG A 315 -13.44 19.17 -2.22
C ARG A 315 -12.23 18.89 -1.33
N ASN A 316 -12.29 19.29 -0.07
CA ASN A 316 -11.23 19.03 0.93
C ASN A 316 -11.24 17.59 1.50
N ALA A 317 -12.10 16.72 0.98
CA ALA A 317 -12.04 15.28 1.30
C ALA A 317 -10.92 14.56 0.54
N MET A 318 -10.49 15.08 -0.64
CA MET A 318 -9.31 14.53 -1.34
C MET A 318 -8.06 14.79 -0.51
N TYR A 319 -7.37 13.71 -0.14
CA TYR A 319 -6.28 13.74 0.82
C TYR A 319 -5.05 13.04 0.24
N PRO A 320 -4.22 13.79 -0.53
CA PRO A 320 -3.00 13.27 -1.13
C PRO A 320 -2.00 12.91 -0.05
N VAL A 321 -1.39 11.74 -0.15
CA VAL A 321 -0.44 11.25 0.86
C VAL A 321 0.76 10.60 0.21
N TYR A 322 1.91 10.75 0.84
CA TYR A 322 3.11 10.03 0.48
C TYR A 322 3.42 8.94 1.50
N GLY A 323 3.81 7.78 0.97
CA GLY A 323 4.20 6.65 1.79
C GLY A 323 4.73 5.48 0.98
N LEU A 324 5.39 4.56 1.66
CA LEU A 324 5.96 3.35 1.08
C LEU A 324 6.16 2.28 2.17
N ALA A 325 6.27 1.03 1.74
CA ALA A 325 6.40 -0.12 2.64
C ALA A 325 7.61 0.00 3.59
N GLU A 326 8.70 0.62 3.15
CA GLU A 326 9.90 0.84 3.94
C GLU A 326 9.70 1.81 5.11
N ALA A 327 8.67 2.67 5.05
CA ALA A 327 8.21 3.51 6.16
C ALA A 327 7.05 2.87 6.95
N SER A 328 6.89 1.56 6.88
CA SER A 328 5.66 0.85 7.22
C SER A 328 4.52 1.22 6.26
N LEU A 329 4.12 2.49 6.21
CA LEU A 329 3.20 3.04 5.23
C LEU A 329 3.37 4.56 5.11
N ALA A 330 2.82 5.31 6.08
CA ALA A 330 2.68 6.76 6.02
C ALA A 330 4.01 7.47 6.28
N VAL A 331 4.32 8.46 5.44
CA VAL A 331 5.46 9.36 5.57
C VAL A 331 4.99 10.80 5.76
N SER A 332 4.11 11.30 4.89
CA SER A 332 3.61 12.67 4.99
C SER A 332 2.13 12.78 4.68
N PHE A 333 1.47 13.71 5.38
CA PHE A 333 0.06 14.02 5.24
C PHE A 333 -0.14 15.54 5.17
N PRO A 334 -1.10 16.05 4.35
CA PRO A 334 -1.50 17.44 4.40
C PRO A 334 -2.27 17.75 5.69
N PRO A 335 -2.40 19.03 6.10
CA PRO A 335 -3.23 19.39 7.23
C PRO A 335 -4.69 19.00 7.01
N VAL A 336 -5.34 18.50 8.07
CA VAL A 336 -6.75 18.07 8.03
C VAL A 336 -7.64 19.23 7.59
N GLY A 337 -8.50 18.98 6.60
CA GLY A 337 -9.44 19.99 6.08
C GLY A 337 -8.82 21.00 5.12
N ALA A 338 -7.51 20.92 4.85
CA ALA A 338 -6.89 21.76 3.83
C ALA A 338 -7.46 21.43 2.43
N PRO A 339 -7.57 22.41 1.54
CA PRO A 339 -7.91 22.16 0.14
C PRO A 339 -6.76 21.40 -0.54
N LEU A 340 -7.06 20.75 -1.65
CA LEU A 340 -6.05 20.20 -2.55
C LEU A 340 -5.12 21.33 -3.01
N ARG A 341 -3.84 21.27 -2.65
CA ARG A 341 -2.84 22.27 -3.03
C ARG A 341 -1.89 21.70 -4.06
N THR A 342 -1.47 22.55 -4.97
CA THR A 342 -0.56 22.20 -6.06
C THR A 342 0.46 23.31 -6.27
N ILE A 343 1.64 22.94 -6.79
CA ILE A 343 2.59 23.90 -7.36
C ILE A 343 2.78 23.58 -8.85
N THR A 344 3.16 24.58 -9.61
CA THR A 344 3.44 24.44 -11.04
C THR A 344 4.90 24.82 -11.30
N LEU A 345 5.67 23.87 -11.78
CA LEU A 345 7.12 23.97 -11.96
C LEU A 345 7.50 23.96 -13.44
N ASN A 346 8.65 24.56 -13.73
CA ASN A 346 9.31 24.44 -15.02
C ASN A 346 9.98 23.05 -15.15
N ARG A 347 9.46 22.16 -16.03
CA ARG A 347 9.99 20.79 -16.23
C ARG A 347 11.46 20.75 -16.67
N HIS A 348 11.98 21.81 -17.24
CA HIS A 348 13.38 21.89 -17.66
C HIS A 348 14.34 22.23 -16.50
N ARG A 349 13.81 22.47 -15.31
CA ARG A 349 14.52 22.79 -14.06
C ARG A 349 14.19 21.81 -12.95
N MET A 350 14.15 20.51 -13.27
CA MET A 350 13.80 19.45 -12.32
C MET A 350 14.91 18.41 -12.17
N ASN A 351 16.18 18.79 -12.39
CA ASN A 351 17.31 17.94 -12.06
C ASN A 351 17.69 18.06 -10.58
N VAL A 352 18.39 17.07 -10.06
CA VAL A 352 18.91 17.09 -8.68
C VAL A 352 19.81 18.33 -8.49
N GLY A 353 19.54 19.10 -7.45
CA GLY A 353 20.22 20.36 -7.14
C GLY A 353 19.64 21.61 -7.82
N ASP A 354 18.78 21.48 -8.82
CA ASP A 354 18.12 22.64 -9.45
C ASP A 354 17.28 23.43 -8.44
N PRO A 355 17.33 24.78 -8.47
CA PRO A 355 16.39 25.59 -7.74
C PRO A 355 15.00 25.45 -8.34
N VAL A 356 13.98 25.44 -7.48
CA VAL A 356 12.57 25.44 -7.87
C VAL A 356 12.28 26.69 -8.70
N GLU A 357 11.69 26.53 -9.87
CA GLU A 357 11.24 27.60 -10.74
C GLU A 357 9.73 27.47 -10.95
N LEU A 358 8.97 28.34 -10.28
CA LEU A 358 7.51 28.40 -10.42
C LEU A 358 7.16 29.07 -11.75
N VAL A 359 6.21 28.48 -12.47
CA VAL A 359 5.72 29.01 -13.76
C VAL A 359 4.19 29.06 -13.78
N ASP A 360 3.64 29.80 -14.72
CA ASP A 360 2.19 29.84 -14.94
C ASP A 360 1.69 28.46 -15.45
N ALA A 361 0.48 28.07 -15.05
CA ALA A 361 -0.11 26.81 -15.49
C ALA A 361 -0.36 26.72 -17.01
N ALA A 362 -0.39 27.85 -17.71
CA ALA A 362 -0.50 27.92 -19.16
C ALA A 362 0.87 27.80 -19.88
N ASP A 363 1.98 27.80 -19.15
CA ASP A 363 3.30 27.63 -19.75
C ASP A 363 3.42 26.23 -20.39
N ARG A 364 4.07 26.17 -21.54
CA ARG A 364 4.32 24.89 -22.25
C ARG A 364 5.25 23.95 -21.47
N ALA A 365 6.11 24.51 -20.64
CA ALA A 365 7.01 23.76 -19.77
C ALA A 365 6.39 23.42 -18.41
N ALA A 366 5.14 23.77 -18.17
CA ALA A 366 4.50 23.54 -16.88
C ALA A 366 4.34 22.05 -16.56
N VAL A 367 4.70 21.67 -15.34
CA VAL A 367 4.33 20.41 -14.70
C VAL A 367 3.72 20.72 -13.33
N ARG A 368 2.58 20.10 -13.02
CA ARG A 368 1.87 20.32 -11.76
C ARG A 368 2.13 19.19 -10.79
N LEU A 369 2.58 19.52 -9.61
CA LEU A 369 2.76 18.56 -8.51
C LEU A 369 1.73 18.83 -7.40
N VAL A 370 1.27 17.75 -6.79
CA VAL A 370 0.35 17.79 -5.65
C VAL A 370 1.14 17.92 -4.36
N CYS A 371 0.65 18.70 -3.42
CA CYS A 371 1.17 18.76 -2.06
C CYS A 371 0.78 17.50 -1.29
N GLU A 372 1.77 16.74 -0.83
CA GLU A 372 1.58 15.56 0.01
C GLU A 372 1.80 15.87 1.50
N GLY A 373 1.92 17.16 1.83
CA GLY A 373 1.92 17.68 3.18
C GLY A 373 3.24 17.54 3.92
N ARG A 374 3.16 17.42 5.25
CA ARG A 374 4.32 17.39 6.15
C ARG A 374 4.56 16.00 6.67
N ALA A 375 5.82 15.71 7.02
CA ALA A 375 6.16 14.45 7.68
C ALA A 375 5.28 14.23 8.91
N ILE A 376 4.73 13.02 9.04
CA ILE A 376 3.94 12.64 10.22
C ILE A 376 4.87 12.53 11.45
N PRO A 377 4.35 12.63 12.68
CA PRO A 377 5.12 12.31 13.89
C PRO A 377 5.83 10.96 13.79
N TYR A 378 6.99 10.85 14.38
CA TYR A 378 7.90 9.68 14.34
C TYR A 378 8.55 9.41 12.98
N CYS A 379 8.36 10.30 11.99
CA CYS A 379 9.03 10.29 10.70
C CYS A 379 9.68 11.64 10.42
N ARG A 380 10.82 11.64 9.75
CA ARG A 380 11.50 12.83 9.22
C ARG A 380 11.79 12.63 7.76
N VAL A 381 11.70 13.69 6.99
CA VAL A 381 12.01 13.74 5.57
C VAL A 381 13.08 14.81 5.35
N ARG A 382 14.02 14.54 4.46
CA ARG A 382 14.93 15.55 3.90
C ARG A 382 15.03 15.38 2.39
N ILE A 383 15.41 16.44 1.72
CA ILE A 383 15.81 16.40 0.30
C ILE A 383 17.34 16.40 0.26
N ALA A 384 17.94 15.57 -0.58
CA ALA A 384 19.37 15.39 -0.67
C ALA A 384 19.88 15.42 -2.12
N ASP A 385 21.16 15.76 -2.28
CA ASP A 385 21.87 15.66 -3.56
C ASP A 385 22.36 14.22 -3.85
N ASP A 386 23.07 14.04 -4.96
CA ASP A 386 23.61 12.74 -5.38
C ASP A 386 24.70 12.18 -4.42
N GLU A 387 25.28 13.03 -3.57
CA GLU A 387 26.25 12.65 -2.52
C GLU A 387 25.60 12.50 -1.13
N ASP A 388 24.26 12.39 -1.07
CA ASP A 388 23.46 12.28 0.17
C ASP A 388 23.53 13.50 1.11
N ARG A 389 24.04 14.65 0.66
CA ARG A 389 24.07 15.88 1.45
C ARG A 389 22.70 16.55 1.42
N GLU A 390 22.23 17.00 2.57
CA GLU A 390 20.95 17.68 2.68
C GLU A 390 20.95 18.99 1.88
N LEU A 391 19.93 19.16 1.04
CA LEU A 391 19.65 20.38 0.31
C LEU A 391 18.69 21.28 1.10
N PRO A 392 18.80 22.60 0.99
CA PRO A 392 17.80 23.51 1.56
C PRO A 392 16.45 23.34 0.86
N GLU A 393 15.39 23.86 1.47
CA GLU A 393 14.08 23.97 0.79
C GLU A 393 14.25 24.70 -0.56
N GLU A 394 13.26 24.57 -1.44
CA GLU A 394 13.27 25.13 -2.79
C GLU A 394 14.35 24.53 -3.71
N ARG A 395 14.70 23.26 -3.47
CA ARG A 395 15.60 22.50 -4.33
C ARG A 395 15.00 21.14 -4.68
N ILE A 396 15.18 20.74 -5.93
CA ILE A 396 14.86 19.37 -6.37
C ILE A 396 15.96 18.41 -5.90
N GLY A 397 15.59 17.24 -5.39
CA GLY A 397 16.57 16.25 -4.99
C GLY A 397 15.95 14.92 -4.57
N HIS A 398 16.79 14.03 -4.06
CA HIS A 398 16.38 12.72 -3.56
C HIS A 398 15.63 12.85 -2.25
N VAL A 399 14.47 12.22 -2.18
CA VAL A 399 13.69 12.13 -0.95
C VAL A 399 14.33 11.07 -0.06
N HIS A 400 14.80 11.47 1.11
CA HIS A 400 15.29 10.58 2.15
C HIS A 400 14.38 10.63 3.37
N MET A 401 14.24 9.50 4.08
CA MET A 401 13.45 9.44 5.30
C MET A 401 14.18 8.75 6.44
N ARG A 402 13.82 9.12 7.67
CA ARG A 402 14.34 8.50 8.90
C ARG A 402 13.29 8.60 10.00
N GLY A 403 13.09 7.54 10.77
CA GLY A 403 12.13 7.55 11.89
C GLY A 403 11.91 6.18 12.50
N ASP A 404 11.12 6.16 13.58
CA ASP A 404 10.77 4.93 14.27
C ASP A 404 9.84 4.04 13.42
N ASN A 405 9.13 4.62 12.46
CA ASN A 405 8.28 3.94 11.49
C ASN A 405 9.06 3.32 10.32
N VAL A 406 10.36 3.62 10.17
CA VAL A 406 11.19 3.15 9.05
C VAL A 406 11.74 1.76 9.34
N THR A 407 11.68 0.87 8.36
CA THR A 407 12.25 -0.47 8.41
C THR A 407 13.72 -0.48 8.79
N ARG A 408 14.19 -1.57 9.36
CA ARG A 408 15.63 -1.83 9.57
C ARG A 408 16.31 -2.42 8.33
N GLY A 409 15.55 -2.72 7.27
CA GLY A 409 16.07 -3.21 6.01
C GLY A 409 15.26 -4.36 5.39
N TYR A 410 15.87 -4.95 4.38
CA TYR A 410 15.30 -6.04 3.59
C TYR A 410 15.76 -7.40 4.14
N TYR A 411 14.85 -8.35 4.13
CA TYR A 411 15.06 -9.70 4.65
C TYR A 411 16.15 -10.44 3.87
N GLN A 412 17.22 -10.83 4.59
CA GLN A 412 18.36 -11.57 4.05
C GLN A 412 18.95 -10.97 2.75
N ASP A 413 19.02 -9.62 2.68
CA ASP A 413 19.55 -8.91 1.52
C ASP A 413 20.58 -7.84 1.94
N PRO A 414 21.81 -8.24 2.32
CA PRO A 414 22.83 -7.29 2.78
C PRO A 414 23.19 -6.24 1.71
N ALA A 415 23.20 -6.65 0.42
CA ALA A 415 23.53 -5.74 -0.67
C ALA A 415 22.46 -4.65 -0.85
N ALA A 416 21.18 -5.04 -0.85
CA ALA A 416 20.08 -4.08 -0.90
C ALA A 416 20.09 -3.16 0.34
N ASN A 417 20.40 -3.69 1.53
CA ASN A 417 20.50 -2.90 2.75
C ASN A 417 21.63 -1.86 2.68
N ALA A 418 22.82 -2.24 2.23
CA ALA A 418 23.94 -1.32 2.05
C ALA A 418 23.62 -0.20 1.03
N ALA A 419 22.86 -0.52 -0.02
CA ALA A 419 22.43 0.46 -1.02
C ALA A 419 21.28 1.38 -0.53
N ALA A 420 20.41 0.88 0.35
CA ALA A 420 19.23 1.60 0.79
C ALA A 420 19.53 2.68 1.84
N PHE A 421 20.53 2.49 2.68
CA PHE A 421 20.79 3.41 3.78
C PHE A 421 22.05 4.24 3.54
N THR A 422 21.98 5.52 3.93
CA THR A 422 23.13 6.40 3.98
C THR A 422 24.00 6.11 5.22
N ALA A 423 25.24 6.61 5.23
CA ALA A 423 26.15 6.41 6.37
C ALA A 423 25.62 7.03 7.69
N ASP A 424 24.80 8.09 7.61
CA ASP A 424 24.15 8.75 8.73
C ASP A 424 22.75 8.20 9.05
N GLY A 425 22.37 7.06 8.43
CA GLY A 425 21.19 6.28 8.78
C GLY A 425 19.86 6.79 8.20
N TRP A 426 19.89 7.54 7.11
CA TRP A 426 18.68 7.84 6.33
C TRP A 426 18.43 6.76 5.29
N LEU A 427 17.18 6.48 5.04
CA LEU A 427 16.77 5.58 3.97
C LEU A 427 16.56 6.40 2.69
N ARG A 428 17.24 5.98 1.61
CA ARG A 428 17.01 6.48 0.25
C ARG A 428 15.74 5.86 -0.31
N THR A 429 14.71 6.66 -0.54
CA THR A 429 13.42 6.14 -1.05
C THR A 429 13.49 5.73 -2.52
N GLY A 430 14.41 6.35 -3.26
CA GLY A 430 14.48 6.26 -4.71
C GLY A 430 13.52 7.21 -5.43
N ASP A 431 12.80 8.05 -4.69
CA ASP A 431 11.92 9.08 -5.24
C ASP A 431 12.66 10.43 -5.30
N LEU A 432 12.29 11.27 -6.25
CA LEU A 432 12.67 12.68 -6.32
C LEU A 432 11.53 13.56 -5.87
N GLY A 433 11.88 14.72 -5.29
CA GLY A 433 10.90 15.69 -4.83
C GLY A 433 11.57 16.97 -4.33
N LEU A 434 10.77 17.77 -3.65
CA LEU A 434 11.20 19.01 -3.02
C LEU A 434 10.38 19.30 -1.77
N ILE A 435 10.90 20.18 -0.92
CA ILE A 435 10.14 20.81 0.16
C ILE A 435 9.92 22.27 -0.22
N HIS A 436 8.65 22.71 -0.17
CA HIS A 436 8.23 24.08 -0.41
C HIS A 436 7.27 24.48 0.72
N ASP A 437 7.57 25.58 1.42
CA ASP A 437 6.84 26.04 2.61
C ASP A 437 6.71 24.95 3.71
N GLY A 438 7.74 24.12 3.88
CA GLY A 438 7.76 23.03 4.84
C GLY A 438 6.90 21.82 4.45
N GLU A 439 6.45 21.73 3.21
CA GLU A 439 5.59 20.66 2.70
C GLU A 439 6.24 19.90 1.54
N LEU A 440 6.03 18.59 1.51
CA LEU A 440 6.62 17.69 0.53
C LEU A 440 5.80 17.67 -0.77
N TYR A 441 6.52 17.67 -1.88
CA TYR A 441 6.02 17.44 -3.23
C TYR A 441 6.91 16.40 -3.90
N VAL A 442 6.36 15.24 -4.25
CA VAL A 442 7.08 14.17 -4.92
C VAL A 442 6.88 14.25 -6.43
N SER A 443 7.98 14.24 -7.18
CA SER A 443 7.92 14.37 -8.64
C SER A 443 7.91 13.00 -9.35
N GLY A 444 8.40 11.94 -8.71
CA GLY A 444 8.40 10.58 -9.26
C GLY A 444 9.63 9.77 -8.87
N ARG A 445 9.78 8.59 -9.47
CA ARG A 445 10.91 7.68 -9.25
C ARG A 445 12.14 8.12 -10.03
N ALA A 446 13.28 8.29 -9.35
CA ALA A 446 14.54 8.66 -10.00
C ALA A 446 14.95 7.71 -11.13
N LYS A 447 14.72 6.38 -10.97
CA LYS A 447 15.06 5.35 -11.95
C LYS A 447 14.09 5.22 -13.12
N GLU A 448 12.90 5.81 -13.00
CA GLU A 448 11.85 5.75 -14.04
C GLU A 448 11.87 6.99 -14.94
N ILE A 449 12.61 8.03 -14.55
CA ILE A 449 12.74 9.23 -15.37
C ILE A 449 13.45 8.87 -16.69
N ILE A 450 12.81 9.20 -17.79
CA ILE A 450 13.31 8.99 -19.14
C ILE A 450 14.15 10.22 -19.53
N PHE A 451 15.43 10.01 -19.78
CA PHE A 451 16.34 11.09 -20.15
C PHE A 451 16.60 11.11 -21.64
N VAL A 452 16.02 12.06 -22.37
CA VAL A 452 16.18 12.20 -23.81
C VAL A 452 16.58 13.62 -24.17
N ASN A 453 17.64 13.78 -24.95
CA ASN A 453 18.14 15.08 -25.44
C ASN A 453 18.36 16.13 -24.33
N GLY A 454 18.87 15.71 -23.18
CA GLY A 454 19.13 16.61 -22.05
C GLY A 454 17.91 16.99 -21.23
N GLN A 455 16.77 16.33 -21.45
CA GLN A 455 15.52 16.61 -20.75
C GLN A 455 15.01 15.37 -20.01
N ASN A 456 14.46 15.60 -18.81
CA ASN A 456 13.77 14.60 -18.01
C ASN A 456 12.30 14.51 -18.41
N TYR A 457 11.85 13.31 -18.72
CA TYR A 457 10.43 13.01 -18.95
C TYR A 457 9.94 12.03 -17.91
N TYR A 458 8.80 12.33 -17.32
CA TYR A 458 8.15 11.46 -16.37
C TYR A 458 7.19 10.54 -17.09
N PRO A 459 7.34 9.20 -16.97
CA PRO A 459 6.51 8.23 -17.71
C PRO A 459 5.02 8.47 -17.55
N HIS A 460 4.56 8.75 -16.34
CA HIS A 460 3.14 8.97 -16.03
C HIS A 460 2.53 10.18 -16.77
N ASP A 461 3.30 11.25 -17.01
CA ASP A 461 2.84 12.40 -17.79
C ASP A 461 2.63 12.01 -19.25
N LEU A 462 3.57 11.25 -19.81
CA LEU A 462 3.53 10.79 -21.20
C LEU A 462 2.39 9.78 -21.41
N GLU A 463 2.22 8.87 -20.47
CA GLU A 463 1.11 7.90 -20.44
C GLU A 463 -0.25 8.60 -20.35
N ALA A 464 -0.36 9.63 -19.51
CA ALA A 464 -1.59 10.42 -19.38
C ALA A 464 -1.92 11.17 -20.68
N ILE A 465 -0.91 11.69 -21.38
CA ILE A 465 -1.08 12.33 -22.70
C ILE A 465 -1.51 11.30 -23.74
N ALA A 466 -0.82 10.17 -23.82
CA ALA A 466 -1.12 9.11 -24.77
C ALA A 466 -2.52 8.53 -24.56
N GLN A 467 -2.95 8.34 -23.33
CA GLN A 467 -4.31 7.84 -22.98
C GLN A 467 -5.46 8.74 -23.44
N ARG A 468 -5.18 10.00 -23.85
CA ARG A 468 -6.19 10.88 -24.47
C ARG A 468 -6.52 10.49 -25.92
N ALA A 469 -5.68 9.67 -26.54
CA ALA A 469 -5.93 9.20 -27.90
C ALA A 469 -7.09 8.19 -27.92
N PRO A 470 -8.05 8.31 -28.87
CA PRO A 470 -9.14 7.38 -28.99
C PRO A 470 -8.69 5.94 -29.20
N GLY A 471 -9.32 4.98 -28.50
CA GLY A 471 -9.07 3.56 -28.68
C GLY A 471 -8.00 2.98 -27.75
N LEU A 472 -7.31 3.77 -26.94
CA LEU A 472 -6.36 3.27 -25.95
C LEU A 472 -7.08 2.89 -24.64
N GLU A 473 -6.76 1.70 -24.14
CA GLU A 473 -7.33 1.22 -22.88
C GLU A 473 -6.54 1.68 -21.67
N LEU A 474 -7.24 1.94 -20.59
CA LEU A 474 -6.65 2.27 -19.30
C LEU A 474 -5.71 1.17 -18.82
N GLY A 475 -4.48 1.56 -18.43
CA GLY A 475 -3.47 0.63 -17.92
C GLY A 475 -2.74 -0.19 -18.99
N LYS A 476 -2.97 0.10 -20.28
CA LYS A 476 -2.27 -0.56 -21.39
C LYS A 476 -1.30 0.36 -22.13
N VAL A 477 -1.05 1.55 -21.60
CA VAL A 477 -0.07 2.48 -22.14
C VAL A 477 1.10 2.55 -21.16
N VAL A 478 2.31 2.31 -21.64
CA VAL A 478 3.55 2.39 -20.85
C VAL A 478 4.56 3.23 -21.62
N ALA A 479 5.04 4.30 -21.00
CA ALA A 479 6.16 5.08 -21.50
C ALA A 479 7.47 4.60 -20.86
N ALA A 480 8.50 4.36 -21.65
CA ALA A 480 9.78 3.92 -21.14
C ALA A 480 10.93 4.51 -21.95
N GLY A 481 12.04 4.77 -21.27
CA GLY A 481 13.32 4.99 -21.93
C GLY A 481 13.91 3.66 -22.36
N VAL A 482 14.19 3.50 -23.63
CA VAL A 482 14.77 2.27 -24.16
C VAL A 482 16.15 2.60 -24.72
N ARG A 483 17.17 1.89 -24.24
CA ARG A 483 18.53 2.00 -24.77
C ARG A 483 18.84 0.80 -25.69
N ALA A 484 18.97 1.05 -26.95
CA ALA A 484 19.37 0.01 -27.89
C ALA A 484 20.77 -0.54 -27.54
N ARG A 485 21.02 -1.82 -27.79
CA ARG A 485 22.30 -2.47 -27.46
C ARG A 485 23.47 -1.77 -28.19
N GLY A 486 24.32 -1.08 -27.40
CA GLY A 486 25.45 -0.31 -27.92
C GLY A 486 25.16 1.17 -28.21
N ALA A 487 23.97 1.66 -27.97
CA ALA A 487 23.63 3.08 -28.05
C ALA A 487 24.00 3.83 -26.76
N GLU A 488 24.51 5.06 -26.92
CA GLU A 488 24.82 5.95 -25.80
C GLU A 488 23.57 6.76 -25.34
N ILE A 489 22.56 6.86 -26.19
CA ILE A 489 21.37 7.70 -25.98
C ILE A 489 20.17 6.80 -25.71
N GLU A 490 19.35 7.23 -24.77
CA GLU A 490 18.06 6.64 -24.47
C GLU A 490 17.00 7.20 -25.43
N GLU A 491 16.12 6.35 -25.94
CA GLU A 491 15.00 6.73 -26.80
C GLU A 491 13.70 6.59 -26.01
N LEU A 492 12.82 7.59 -26.13
CA LEU A 492 11.48 7.52 -25.57
C LEU A 492 10.62 6.58 -26.43
N VAL A 493 10.10 5.53 -25.82
CA VAL A 493 9.17 4.58 -26.46
C VAL A 493 7.87 4.53 -25.67
N VAL A 494 6.75 4.63 -26.37
CA VAL A 494 5.42 4.44 -25.79
C VAL A 494 4.85 3.13 -26.31
N PHE A 495 4.64 2.18 -25.41
CA PHE A 495 3.98 0.90 -25.69
C PHE A 495 2.48 1.06 -25.50
N VAL A 496 1.68 0.52 -26.46
CA VAL A 496 0.22 0.59 -26.44
C VAL A 496 -0.40 -0.76 -26.78
#